data_b08fd1b99dba9b6cfcb7f1d4209de4bc
#
_entry.id   b08fd1b99dba9b6cfcb7f1d4209de4bc
#
_cell.length_a   1.000
_cell.length_b   1.000
_cell.length_c   1.000
_cell.angle_alpha   90.00
_cell.angle_beta   90.00
_cell.angle_gamma   90.00
#
_symmetry.space_group_name_H-M   'P 1'
#
loop_
_entity.id
_entity.type
_entity.pdbx_description
1 polymer ?
#
loop_
_entity_poly.entity_id
_entity_poly.type
_entity_poly.pdbx_seq_one_letter_code
_entity_poly.pdbx_strand_id
1 'polypeptide(L)'
;MQKQLSTTHWIPLSLRIEHPLVQHYLRQPVQPYFRYLILIGSGVLFFMFGGLSLPILYLFLSLLIFIQLAAGTAERVYRTQEVHTWDLIRVAPFSRRDVLLSMWAAGVWQLNRIWMVSVYWVLHGLVILGVIIFGLWFGEIPNTHALLVIFSGTLLIALQPLVEIYFSGMVGLLCASLFNDRNLSLALAGFCAICYWAIWVAGILILSAADLKQLSTIQMSAILSLPLLLPLLAGYGAQRFAEKKLS
;
A
#
# COMPACT_ATOMS: atom_id res chain seq x y z
N MET A 1 -31.70 -7.70 -15.98
CA MET A 1 -30.42 -8.14 -15.41
C MET A 1 -29.83 -7.05 -14.55
N GLN A 2 -30.48 -6.69 -13.44
CA GLN A 2 -30.10 -5.56 -12.57
C GLN A 2 -30.44 -5.92 -11.11
N LYS A 3 -29.73 -6.92 -10.54
CA LYS A 3 -29.94 -7.30 -9.13
C LYS A 3 -28.67 -7.90 -8.51
N GLN A 4 -27.56 -7.13 -8.51
CA GLN A 4 -26.37 -7.49 -7.72
C GLN A 4 -25.62 -6.23 -7.19
N LEU A 5 -26.36 -5.19 -6.81
CA LEU A 5 -25.81 -3.86 -6.49
C LEU A 5 -25.87 -3.49 -4.98
N SER A 6 -26.01 -4.46 -4.07
CA SER A 6 -26.34 -4.06 -2.68
C SER A 6 -25.30 -4.26 -1.59
N THR A 7 -24.07 -4.70 -1.88
CA THR A 7 -23.11 -5.04 -0.81
C THR A 7 -21.89 -4.14 -0.64
N THR A 8 -21.70 -3.10 -1.46
CA THR A 8 -20.51 -2.25 -1.41
C THR A 8 -20.76 -0.79 -1.02
N HIS A 9 -21.80 -0.51 -0.24
CA HIS A 9 -22.13 0.88 0.16
C HIS A 9 -21.06 1.60 1.01
N TRP A 10 -20.13 0.87 1.61
CA TRP A 10 -19.09 1.42 2.47
C TRP A 10 -17.87 1.97 1.71
N ILE A 11 -17.70 1.61 0.44
CA ILE A 11 -16.56 2.05 -0.37
C ILE A 11 -16.98 3.29 -1.17
N PRO A 12 -16.22 4.40 -1.16
CA PRO A 12 -16.47 5.55 -2.00
C PRO A 12 -16.65 5.15 -3.47
N LEU A 13 -17.58 5.79 -4.18
CA LEU A 13 -17.92 5.46 -5.58
C LEU A 13 -16.68 5.42 -6.48
N SER A 14 -15.78 6.39 -6.32
CA SER A 14 -14.52 6.48 -7.09
C SER A 14 -13.54 5.31 -6.88
N LEU A 15 -13.73 4.50 -5.84
CA LEU A 15 -12.89 3.36 -5.53
C LEU A 15 -13.51 2.01 -5.93
N ARG A 16 -14.78 2.01 -6.33
CA ARG A 16 -15.48 0.77 -6.71
C ARG A 16 -15.01 0.27 -8.06
N ILE A 17 -14.86 -1.03 -8.20
CA ILE A 17 -14.49 -1.68 -9.46
C ILE A 17 -15.48 -1.36 -10.60
N GLU A 18 -16.74 -1.09 -10.25
CA GLU A 18 -17.83 -0.79 -11.18
C GLU A 18 -17.79 0.66 -11.69
N HIS A 19 -17.00 1.53 -11.06
CA HIS A 19 -16.90 2.93 -11.45
C HIS A 19 -16.29 3.05 -12.86
N PRO A 20 -16.88 3.83 -13.78
CA PRO A 20 -16.46 3.91 -15.18
C PRO A 20 -14.98 4.25 -15.36
N LEU A 21 -14.45 5.18 -14.55
CA LEU A 21 -13.04 5.55 -14.59
C LEU A 21 -12.13 4.40 -14.14
N VAL A 22 -12.51 3.66 -13.07
CA VAL A 22 -11.75 2.49 -12.62
C VAL A 22 -11.72 1.43 -13.70
N GLN A 23 -12.85 1.14 -14.34
CA GLN A 23 -12.92 0.17 -15.45
C GLN A 23 -12.09 0.61 -16.65
N HIS A 24 -12.07 1.90 -16.98
CA HIS A 24 -11.22 2.43 -18.05
C HIS A 24 -9.75 2.14 -17.78
N TYR A 25 -9.27 2.45 -16.56
CA TYR A 25 -7.86 2.22 -16.19
C TYR A 25 -7.54 0.73 -15.99
N LEU A 26 -8.50 -0.11 -15.61
CA LEU A 26 -8.31 -1.57 -15.50
C LEU A 26 -8.06 -2.26 -16.84
N ARG A 27 -8.50 -1.69 -17.96
CA ARG A 27 -8.26 -2.24 -19.30
C ARG A 27 -6.80 -2.08 -19.76
N GLN A 28 -6.02 -1.24 -19.09
CA GLN A 28 -4.59 -1.08 -19.40
C GLN A 28 -3.84 -2.36 -18.99
N PRO A 29 -3.01 -2.95 -19.87
CA PRO A 29 -2.35 -4.21 -19.59
C PRO A 29 -1.33 -4.06 -18.45
N VAL A 30 -1.35 -5.02 -17.51
CA VAL A 30 -0.26 -5.20 -16.54
C VAL A 30 0.90 -5.86 -17.28
N GLN A 31 2.11 -5.39 -17.05
CA GLN A 31 3.31 -5.96 -17.65
C GLN A 31 3.44 -7.45 -17.25
N PRO A 32 3.47 -8.39 -18.21
CA PRO A 32 3.38 -9.83 -17.92
C PRO A 32 4.57 -10.38 -17.11
N TYR A 33 5.76 -9.81 -17.28
CA TYR A 33 6.97 -10.27 -16.58
C TYR A 33 6.88 -10.10 -15.06
N PHE A 34 6.02 -9.25 -14.58
CA PHE A 34 5.83 -9.06 -13.14
C PHE A 34 5.25 -10.30 -12.46
N ARG A 35 4.37 -11.02 -13.13
CA ARG A 35 3.83 -12.31 -12.65
C ARG A 35 4.94 -13.36 -12.54
N TYR A 36 5.81 -13.44 -13.53
CA TYR A 36 6.93 -14.39 -13.52
C TYR A 36 7.93 -14.05 -12.44
N LEU A 37 8.24 -12.77 -12.23
CA LEU A 37 9.15 -12.33 -11.17
C LEU A 37 8.65 -12.72 -9.79
N ILE A 38 7.35 -12.58 -9.53
CA ILE A 38 6.74 -13.02 -8.27
C ILE A 38 6.83 -14.54 -8.12
N LEU A 39 6.44 -15.28 -9.15
CA LEU A 39 6.39 -16.74 -9.11
C LEU A 39 7.79 -17.33 -8.92
N ILE A 40 8.75 -16.87 -9.68
CA ILE A 40 10.15 -17.32 -9.59
C ILE A 40 10.75 -16.87 -8.25
N GLY A 41 10.59 -15.59 -7.88
CA GLY A 41 11.14 -15.07 -6.63
C GLY A 41 10.57 -15.78 -5.39
N SER A 42 9.25 -15.99 -5.34
CA SER A 42 8.62 -16.73 -4.23
C SER A 42 9.04 -18.21 -4.21
N GLY A 43 9.18 -18.85 -5.35
CA GLY A 43 9.63 -20.24 -5.46
C GLY A 43 11.07 -20.41 -4.97
N VAL A 44 11.98 -19.52 -5.38
CA VAL A 44 13.38 -19.51 -4.93
C VAL A 44 13.46 -19.29 -3.43
N LEU A 45 12.73 -18.30 -2.89
CA LEU A 45 12.70 -18.03 -1.45
C LEU A 45 12.19 -19.23 -0.65
N PHE A 46 11.11 -19.87 -1.12
CA PHE A 46 10.57 -21.04 -0.46
C PHE A 46 11.54 -22.23 -0.47
N PHE A 47 12.21 -22.44 -1.60
CA PHE A 47 13.19 -23.51 -1.74
C PHE A 47 14.42 -23.30 -0.85
N MET A 48 14.91 -22.04 -0.74
CA MET A 48 16.11 -21.73 0.05
C MET A 48 15.88 -21.72 1.56
N PHE A 49 14.72 -21.25 2.02
CA PHE A 49 14.48 -20.95 3.44
C PHE A 49 13.38 -21.79 4.10
N GLY A 50 12.67 -22.62 3.34
CA GLY A 50 11.57 -23.44 3.87
C GLY A 50 10.54 -22.63 4.65
N GLY A 51 10.22 -23.04 5.87
CA GLY A 51 9.25 -22.34 6.73
C GLY A 51 9.66 -20.94 7.19
N LEU A 52 10.96 -20.62 7.23
CA LEU A 52 11.48 -19.28 7.50
C LEU A 52 11.26 -18.32 6.31
N SER A 53 10.81 -18.85 5.18
CA SER A 53 10.51 -18.03 3.99
C SER A 53 9.31 -17.09 4.18
N LEU A 54 8.38 -17.39 5.09
CA LEU A 54 7.14 -16.61 5.23
C LEU A 54 7.37 -15.12 5.57
N PRO A 55 8.19 -14.74 6.56
CA PRO A 55 8.51 -13.34 6.81
C PRO A 55 9.26 -12.68 5.63
N ILE A 56 10.20 -13.41 5.02
CA ILE A 56 10.97 -12.92 3.88
C ILE A 56 10.06 -12.73 2.67
N LEU A 57 9.16 -13.67 2.41
CA LEU A 57 8.16 -13.58 1.34
C LEU A 57 7.20 -12.40 1.56
N TYR A 58 6.79 -12.17 2.81
CA TYR A 58 5.97 -11.00 3.16
C TYR A 58 6.70 -9.69 2.83
N LEU A 59 7.97 -9.54 3.25
CA LEU A 59 8.78 -8.36 2.96
C LEU A 59 9.02 -8.17 1.46
N PHE A 60 9.32 -9.25 0.74
CA PHE A 60 9.50 -9.21 -0.70
C PHE A 60 8.22 -8.80 -1.43
N LEU A 61 7.08 -9.38 -1.05
CA LEU A 61 5.79 -9.08 -1.67
C LEU A 61 5.35 -7.63 -1.37
N SER A 62 5.58 -7.13 -0.15
CA SER A 62 5.29 -5.74 0.20
C SER A 62 6.09 -4.77 -0.66
N LEU A 63 7.39 -5.00 -0.83
CA LEU A 63 8.25 -4.19 -1.70
C LEU A 63 7.74 -4.16 -3.14
N LEU A 64 7.38 -5.33 -3.69
CA LEU A 64 6.86 -5.41 -5.05
C LEU A 64 5.52 -4.66 -5.21
N ILE A 65 4.63 -4.78 -4.25
CA ILE A 65 3.34 -4.06 -4.26
C ILE A 65 3.59 -2.54 -4.23
N PHE A 66 4.50 -2.06 -3.39
CA PHE A 66 4.79 -0.63 -3.27
C PHE A 66 5.36 -0.06 -4.56
N ILE A 67 6.36 -0.72 -5.14
CA ILE A 67 6.93 -0.30 -6.43
C ILE A 67 5.87 -0.29 -7.53
N GLN A 68 5.08 -1.35 -7.62
CA GLN A 68 4.04 -1.46 -8.67
C GLN A 68 2.94 -0.43 -8.53
N LEU A 69 2.50 -0.14 -7.31
CA LEU A 69 1.48 0.88 -7.08
C LEU A 69 2.03 2.27 -7.39
N ALA A 70 3.25 2.58 -6.94
CA ALA A 70 3.86 3.87 -7.18
C ALA A 70 4.12 4.10 -8.68
N ALA A 71 4.87 3.21 -9.32
CA ALA A 71 5.19 3.32 -10.75
C ALA A 71 3.94 3.17 -11.63
N GLY A 72 3.06 2.21 -11.33
CA GLY A 72 1.83 1.99 -12.09
C GLY A 72 0.84 3.15 -12.00
N THR A 73 0.77 3.85 -10.86
CA THR A 73 -0.07 5.04 -10.73
C THR A 73 0.52 6.21 -11.50
N ALA A 74 1.84 6.42 -11.42
CA ALA A 74 2.55 7.43 -12.22
C ALA A 74 2.33 7.18 -13.73
N GLU A 75 2.49 5.95 -14.19
CA GLU A 75 2.27 5.56 -15.59
C GLU A 75 0.87 5.91 -16.08
N ARG A 76 -0.17 5.69 -15.26
CA ARG A 76 -1.56 6.00 -15.65
C ARG A 76 -1.77 7.49 -15.83
N VAL A 77 -1.16 8.32 -14.99
CA VAL A 77 -1.22 9.77 -15.15
C VAL A 77 -0.63 10.18 -16.49
N TYR A 78 0.58 9.69 -16.82
CA TYR A 78 1.22 10.01 -18.10
C TYR A 78 0.43 9.55 -19.30
N ARG A 79 -0.06 8.32 -19.32
CA ARG A 79 -0.89 7.82 -20.42
C ARG A 79 -2.14 8.65 -20.62
N THR A 80 -2.75 9.11 -19.52
CA THR A 80 -3.94 9.98 -19.59
C THR A 80 -3.60 11.34 -20.22
N GLN A 81 -2.40 11.86 -19.98
CA GLN A 81 -1.92 13.10 -20.59
C GLN A 81 -1.56 12.90 -22.06
N GLU A 82 -0.82 11.86 -22.43
CA GLU A 82 -0.40 11.58 -23.81
C GLU A 82 -1.58 11.38 -24.77
N VAL A 83 -2.65 10.71 -24.32
CA VAL A 83 -3.84 10.42 -25.16
C VAL A 83 -4.84 11.58 -25.17
N HIS A 84 -4.46 12.76 -24.64
CA HIS A 84 -5.37 13.93 -24.51
C HIS A 84 -6.71 13.62 -23.81
N THR A 85 -6.79 12.48 -23.12
CA THR A 85 -7.99 12.09 -22.36
C THR A 85 -8.24 13.03 -21.19
N TRP A 86 -7.21 13.78 -20.78
CA TRP A 86 -7.32 14.77 -19.71
C TRP A 86 -8.32 15.88 -20.05
N ASP A 87 -8.38 16.31 -21.31
CA ASP A 87 -9.32 17.35 -21.76
C ASP A 87 -10.76 16.81 -21.75
N LEU A 88 -10.96 15.54 -22.07
CA LEU A 88 -12.26 14.87 -21.96
C LEU A 88 -12.69 14.70 -20.48
N ILE A 89 -11.74 14.41 -19.59
CA ILE A 89 -12.00 14.30 -18.15
C ILE A 89 -12.40 15.66 -17.55
N ARG A 90 -11.83 16.78 -18.04
CA ARG A 90 -12.17 18.13 -17.59
C ARG A 90 -13.61 18.54 -17.87
N VAL A 91 -14.21 18.04 -18.95
CA VAL A 91 -15.62 18.30 -19.29
C VAL A 91 -16.57 17.27 -18.68
N ALA A 92 -16.05 16.20 -18.13
CA ALA A 92 -16.86 15.18 -17.45
C ALA A 92 -17.27 15.63 -16.03
N PRO A 93 -18.41 15.17 -15.49
CA PRO A 93 -18.90 15.57 -14.18
C PRO A 93 -18.17 14.90 -13.03
N PHE A 94 -16.86 14.65 -13.17
CA PHE A 94 -16.03 14.04 -12.14
C PHE A 94 -15.12 15.07 -11.48
N SER A 95 -14.98 14.98 -10.15
CA SER A 95 -14.00 15.79 -9.47
C SER A 95 -12.59 15.28 -9.79
N ARG A 96 -11.59 16.15 -9.81
CA ARG A 96 -10.19 15.78 -10.03
C ARG A 96 -9.72 14.74 -9.01
N ARG A 97 -10.15 14.90 -7.78
CA ARG A 97 -9.89 13.95 -6.72
C ARG A 97 -10.41 12.55 -7.06
N ASP A 98 -11.62 12.44 -7.61
CA ASP A 98 -12.19 11.15 -8.00
C ASP A 98 -11.40 10.52 -9.13
N VAL A 99 -10.92 11.30 -10.09
CA VAL A 99 -10.07 10.82 -11.17
C VAL A 99 -8.76 10.24 -10.63
N LEU A 100 -8.04 10.99 -9.79
CA LEU A 100 -6.77 10.55 -9.21
C LEU A 100 -6.95 9.30 -8.31
N LEU A 101 -7.99 9.28 -7.49
CA LEU A 101 -8.32 8.13 -6.67
C LEU A 101 -8.71 6.92 -7.51
N SER A 102 -9.39 7.12 -8.65
CA SER A 102 -9.73 6.03 -9.56
C SER A 102 -8.50 5.43 -10.26
N MET A 103 -7.47 6.23 -10.58
CA MET A 103 -6.19 5.74 -11.10
C MET A 103 -5.47 4.86 -10.08
N TRP A 104 -5.42 5.29 -8.82
CA TRP A 104 -4.88 4.51 -7.72
C TRP A 104 -5.69 3.23 -7.48
N ALA A 105 -7.01 3.33 -7.36
CA ALA A 105 -7.89 2.18 -7.14
C ALA A 105 -7.76 1.13 -8.25
N ALA A 106 -7.66 1.56 -9.51
CA ALA A 106 -7.40 0.67 -10.63
C ALA A 106 -6.08 -0.09 -10.46
N GLY A 107 -5.03 0.54 -9.90
CA GLY A 107 -3.78 -0.12 -9.56
C GLY A 107 -3.96 -1.24 -8.54
N VAL A 108 -4.67 -0.93 -7.45
CA VAL A 108 -4.97 -1.91 -6.40
C VAL A 108 -5.78 -3.08 -6.96
N TRP A 109 -6.84 -2.81 -7.73
CA TRP A 109 -7.65 -3.86 -8.34
C TRP A 109 -6.89 -4.70 -9.36
N GLN A 110 -5.98 -4.10 -10.13
CA GLN A 110 -5.12 -4.85 -11.04
C GLN A 110 -4.21 -5.83 -10.30
N LEU A 111 -3.58 -5.39 -9.21
CA LEU A 111 -2.75 -6.25 -8.37
C LEU A 111 -3.57 -7.33 -7.66
N ASN A 112 -4.77 -7.00 -7.24
CA ASN A 112 -5.67 -7.98 -6.64
C ASN A 112 -6.15 -9.03 -7.65
N ARG A 113 -6.33 -8.68 -8.92
CA ARG A 113 -6.67 -9.62 -10.00
C ARG A 113 -5.62 -10.71 -10.20
N ILE A 114 -4.37 -10.46 -9.83
CA ILE A 114 -3.28 -11.45 -9.83
C ILE A 114 -2.99 -12.01 -8.43
N TRP A 115 -3.94 -11.86 -7.50
CA TRP A 115 -3.89 -12.36 -6.12
C TRP A 115 -2.81 -11.74 -5.21
N MET A 116 -2.01 -10.80 -5.70
CA MET A 116 -0.92 -10.19 -4.91
C MET A 116 -1.42 -9.53 -3.64
N VAL A 117 -2.42 -8.67 -3.75
CA VAL A 117 -2.98 -7.95 -2.59
C VAL A 117 -3.62 -8.93 -1.62
N SER A 118 -4.35 -9.94 -2.13
CA SER A 118 -4.96 -10.96 -1.28
C SER A 118 -3.92 -11.80 -0.54
N VAL A 119 -2.86 -12.24 -1.22
CA VAL A 119 -1.75 -12.99 -0.60
C VAL A 119 -1.03 -12.14 0.43
N TYR A 120 -0.78 -10.86 0.12
CA TYR A 120 -0.18 -9.91 1.06
C TYR A 120 -1.00 -9.78 2.35
N TRP A 121 -2.34 -9.65 2.25
CA TRP A 121 -3.22 -9.60 3.40
C TRP A 121 -3.21 -10.89 4.23
N VAL A 122 -3.21 -12.05 3.57
CA VAL A 122 -3.11 -13.35 4.27
C VAL A 122 -1.79 -13.46 5.03
N LEU A 123 -0.66 -13.14 4.38
CA LEU A 123 0.65 -13.17 5.02
C LEU A 123 0.73 -12.19 6.18
N HIS A 124 0.17 -10.98 6.01
CA HIS A 124 0.11 -9.98 7.07
C HIS A 124 -0.70 -10.48 8.27
N GLY A 125 -1.86 -11.10 8.01
CA GLY A 125 -2.68 -11.74 9.04
C GLY A 125 -1.94 -12.86 9.79
N LEU A 126 -1.14 -13.67 9.08
CA LEU A 126 -0.31 -14.70 9.69
C LEU A 126 0.80 -14.09 10.56
N VAL A 127 1.40 -12.98 10.15
CA VAL A 127 2.39 -12.25 10.98
C VAL A 127 1.74 -11.74 12.26
N ILE A 128 0.56 -11.11 12.16
CA ILE A 128 -0.19 -10.63 13.34
C ILE A 128 -0.53 -11.80 14.27
N LEU A 129 -1.06 -12.89 13.72
CA LEU A 129 -1.40 -14.08 14.51
C LEU A 129 -0.15 -14.64 15.21
N GLY A 130 0.98 -14.70 14.53
CA GLY A 130 2.25 -15.11 15.09
C GLY A 130 2.69 -14.25 16.27
N VAL A 131 2.58 -12.93 16.14
CA VAL A 131 2.91 -11.97 17.21
C VAL A 131 1.99 -12.15 18.41
N ILE A 132 0.68 -12.35 18.20
CA ILE A 132 -0.29 -12.57 19.27
C ILE A 132 0.01 -13.90 20.01
N ILE A 133 0.20 -15.00 19.26
CA ILE A 133 0.48 -16.30 19.84
C ILE A 133 1.78 -16.25 20.64
N PHE A 134 2.84 -15.66 20.07
CA PHE A 134 4.12 -15.52 20.74
C PHE A 134 3.99 -14.70 22.02
N GLY A 135 3.29 -13.55 21.97
CA GLY A 135 3.04 -12.70 23.12
C GLY A 135 2.25 -13.39 24.23
N LEU A 136 1.25 -14.22 23.87
CA LEU A 136 0.46 -14.98 24.85
C LEU A 136 1.22 -16.16 25.45
N TRP A 137 2.11 -16.79 24.67
CA TRP A 137 2.82 -18.02 25.10
C TRP A 137 4.08 -17.72 25.93
N PHE A 138 4.81 -16.66 25.56
CA PHE A 138 6.08 -16.30 26.20
C PHE A 138 6.00 -15.02 27.05
N GLY A 139 4.86 -14.32 27.01
CA GLY A 139 4.63 -13.14 27.83
C GLY A 139 4.34 -13.51 29.30
N GLU A 140 4.86 -12.76 30.23
CA GLU A 140 4.35 -12.73 31.60
C GLU A 140 2.87 -12.32 31.58
N ILE A 141 2.05 -12.82 32.54
CA ILE A 141 0.62 -12.48 32.61
C ILE A 141 0.47 -10.96 32.54
N PRO A 142 -0.13 -10.44 31.47
CA PRO A 142 -0.13 -9.01 31.24
C PRO A 142 -1.04 -8.30 32.22
N ASN A 143 -0.54 -7.23 32.83
CA ASN A 143 -1.41 -6.31 33.55
C ASN A 143 -2.31 -5.56 32.54
N THR A 144 -3.33 -4.85 33.02
CA THR A 144 -4.30 -4.15 32.18
C THR A 144 -3.66 -3.19 31.16
N HIS A 145 -2.53 -2.55 31.53
CA HIS A 145 -1.77 -1.67 30.63
C HIS A 145 -1.13 -2.44 29.48
N ALA A 146 -0.52 -3.61 29.76
CA ALA A 146 0.07 -4.45 28.72
C ALA A 146 -0.98 -4.96 27.72
N LEU A 147 -2.17 -5.34 28.21
CA LEU A 147 -3.29 -5.75 27.36
C LEU A 147 -3.76 -4.60 26.43
N LEU A 148 -3.88 -3.37 26.96
CA LEU A 148 -4.25 -2.21 26.13
C LEU A 148 -3.19 -1.92 25.05
N VAL A 149 -1.90 -2.01 25.40
CA VAL A 149 -0.81 -1.80 24.43
C VAL A 149 -0.81 -2.90 23.36
N ILE A 150 -0.98 -4.16 23.74
CA ILE A 150 -1.06 -5.29 22.79
C ILE A 150 -2.25 -5.11 21.88
N PHE A 151 -3.44 -4.80 22.41
CA PHE A 151 -4.65 -4.63 21.61
C PHE A 151 -4.54 -3.43 20.65
N SER A 152 -4.11 -2.27 21.15
CA SER A 152 -3.93 -1.08 20.30
C SER A 152 -2.83 -1.28 19.27
N GLY A 153 -1.71 -1.88 19.64
CA GLY A 153 -0.63 -2.24 18.73
C GLY A 153 -1.07 -3.18 17.62
N THR A 154 -1.81 -4.23 17.98
CA THR A 154 -2.37 -5.18 17.00
C THR A 154 -3.32 -4.50 16.03
N LEU A 155 -4.21 -3.62 16.52
CA LEU A 155 -5.12 -2.86 15.65
C LEU A 155 -4.36 -1.94 14.69
N LEU A 156 -3.34 -1.24 15.19
CA LEU A 156 -2.50 -0.36 14.39
C LEU A 156 -1.75 -1.15 13.31
N ILE A 157 -1.13 -2.27 13.68
CA ILE A 157 -0.46 -3.16 12.73
C ILE A 157 -1.45 -3.69 11.69
N ALA A 158 -2.67 -4.05 12.09
CA ALA A 158 -3.70 -4.52 11.15
C ALA A 158 -4.10 -3.48 10.10
N LEU A 159 -4.06 -2.19 10.43
CA LEU A 159 -4.39 -1.09 9.50
C LEU A 159 -3.21 -0.70 8.60
N GLN A 160 -1.99 -1.08 8.96
CA GLN A 160 -0.77 -0.68 8.27
C GLN A 160 -0.79 -0.98 6.76
N PRO A 161 -1.18 -2.16 6.25
CA PRO A 161 -1.21 -2.43 4.81
C PRO A 161 -2.10 -1.47 4.02
N LEU A 162 -3.21 -1.02 4.59
CA LEU A 162 -4.09 -0.05 3.93
C LEU A 162 -3.40 1.30 3.73
N VAL A 163 -2.71 1.76 4.77
CA VAL A 163 -2.00 3.03 4.76
C VAL A 163 -0.82 2.98 3.78
N GLU A 164 -0.09 1.87 3.75
CA GLU A 164 1.05 1.66 2.87
C GLU A 164 0.64 1.57 1.40
N ILE A 165 -0.43 0.84 1.09
CA ILE A 165 -1.01 0.75 -0.24
C ILE A 165 -1.48 2.14 -0.72
N TYR A 166 -2.12 2.92 0.16
CA TYR A 166 -2.52 4.28 -0.14
C TYR A 166 -1.31 5.18 -0.40
N PHE A 167 -0.35 5.21 0.53
CA PHE A 167 0.86 6.03 0.42
C PHE A 167 1.63 5.78 -0.86
N SER A 168 1.88 4.50 -1.19
CA SER A 168 2.62 4.13 -2.40
C SER A 168 1.98 4.68 -3.67
N GLY A 169 0.66 4.60 -3.79
CA GLY A 169 -0.06 5.18 -4.92
C GLY A 169 0.02 6.70 -4.95
N MET A 170 -0.08 7.36 -3.78
CA MET A 170 0.01 8.83 -3.71
C MET A 170 1.41 9.34 -4.05
N VAL A 171 2.47 8.59 -3.71
CA VAL A 171 3.84 8.88 -4.18
C VAL A 171 3.92 8.82 -5.70
N GLY A 172 3.29 7.84 -6.34
CA GLY A 172 3.22 7.77 -7.79
C GLY A 172 2.55 8.98 -8.41
N LEU A 173 1.41 9.44 -7.86
CA LEU A 173 0.73 10.66 -8.30
C LEU A 173 1.62 11.90 -8.12
N LEU A 174 2.32 12.01 -6.99
CA LEU A 174 3.22 13.11 -6.70
C LEU A 174 4.36 13.18 -7.74
N CYS A 175 5.05 12.06 -7.97
CA CYS A 175 6.13 11.99 -8.94
C CYS A 175 5.65 12.37 -10.35
N ALA A 176 4.50 11.85 -10.79
CA ALA A 176 3.93 12.18 -12.08
C ALA A 176 3.52 13.66 -12.20
N SER A 177 3.18 14.32 -11.10
CA SER A 177 2.84 15.74 -11.10
C SER A 177 4.05 16.67 -11.05
N LEU A 178 5.19 16.20 -10.54
CA LEU A 178 6.40 17.01 -10.38
C LEU A 178 7.28 17.01 -11.64
N PHE A 179 7.34 15.90 -12.35
CA PHE A 179 8.28 15.70 -13.44
C PHE A 179 7.54 15.54 -14.78
N ASN A 180 8.04 16.24 -15.81
CA ASN A 180 7.47 16.14 -17.15
C ASN A 180 8.01 14.93 -17.94
N ASP A 181 9.11 14.32 -17.49
CA ASP A 181 9.70 13.13 -18.10
C ASP A 181 9.09 11.88 -17.48
N ARG A 182 8.49 11.03 -18.34
CA ARG A 182 7.86 9.78 -17.93
C ARG A 182 8.83 8.82 -17.23
N ASN A 183 10.01 8.60 -17.84
CA ASN A 183 10.96 7.63 -17.33
C ASN A 183 11.53 8.07 -15.98
N LEU A 184 11.83 9.36 -15.85
CA LEU A 184 12.30 9.95 -14.60
C LEU A 184 11.24 9.83 -13.50
N SER A 185 10.00 10.12 -13.82
CA SER A 185 8.90 10.01 -12.86
C SER A 185 8.67 8.59 -12.39
N LEU A 186 8.68 7.61 -13.30
CA LEU A 186 8.55 6.19 -12.96
C LEU A 186 9.71 5.71 -12.09
N ALA A 187 10.95 6.08 -12.45
CA ALA A 187 12.14 5.72 -11.69
C ALA A 187 12.12 6.31 -10.29
N LEU A 188 11.74 7.60 -10.16
CA LEU A 188 11.65 8.26 -8.85
C LEU A 188 10.50 7.71 -8.01
N ALA A 189 9.34 7.41 -8.59
CA ALA A 189 8.25 6.77 -7.87
C ALA A 189 8.67 5.41 -7.30
N GLY A 190 9.33 4.58 -8.09
CA GLY A 190 9.90 3.31 -7.64
C GLY A 190 10.96 3.49 -6.57
N PHE A 191 11.88 4.44 -6.76
CA PHE A 191 12.94 4.73 -5.79
C PHE A 191 12.38 5.21 -4.44
N CYS A 192 11.40 6.13 -4.44
CA CYS A 192 10.73 6.58 -3.22
C CYS A 192 10.04 5.42 -2.49
N ALA A 193 9.40 4.51 -3.24
CA ALA A 193 8.77 3.32 -2.67
C ALA A 193 9.81 2.39 -2.01
N ILE A 194 10.97 2.19 -2.64
CA ILE A 194 12.08 1.40 -2.08
C ILE A 194 12.64 2.07 -0.81
N CYS A 195 12.88 3.38 -0.85
CA CYS A 195 13.37 4.13 0.31
C CYS A 195 12.41 4.03 1.49
N TYR A 196 11.12 4.23 1.24
CA TYR A 196 10.10 4.07 2.27
C TYR A 196 10.11 2.67 2.87
N TRP A 197 10.13 1.64 2.02
CA TRP A 197 10.19 0.25 2.45
C TRP A 197 11.44 -0.04 3.29
N ALA A 198 12.62 0.45 2.86
CA ALA A 198 13.87 0.27 3.58
C ALA A 198 13.84 0.94 4.96
N ILE A 199 13.28 2.16 5.07
CA ILE A 199 13.10 2.87 6.33
C ILE A 199 12.16 2.08 7.25
N TRP A 200 11.08 1.55 6.71
CA TRP A 200 10.11 0.75 7.46
C TRP A 200 10.74 -0.55 8.01
N VAL A 201 11.48 -1.29 7.18
CA VAL A 201 12.21 -2.49 7.60
C VAL A 201 13.27 -2.17 8.65
N ALA A 202 14.05 -1.11 8.45
CA ALA A 202 15.04 -0.65 9.43
C ALA A 202 14.37 -0.26 10.77
N GLY A 203 13.22 0.40 10.72
CA GLY A 203 12.42 0.73 11.91
C GLY A 203 12.00 -0.52 12.68
N ILE A 204 11.52 -1.56 12.01
CA ILE A 204 11.18 -2.84 12.66
C ILE A 204 12.41 -3.47 13.32
N LEU A 205 13.55 -3.51 12.62
CA LEU A 205 14.80 -4.08 13.15
C LEU A 205 15.28 -3.32 14.40
N ILE A 206 15.24 -1.99 14.37
CA ILE A 206 15.61 -1.15 15.52
C ILE A 206 14.67 -1.42 16.71
N LEU A 207 13.35 -1.47 16.46
CA LEU A 207 12.37 -1.77 17.50
C LEU A 207 12.53 -3.17 18.09
N SER A 208 12.86 -4.16 17.26
CA SER A 208 13.12 -5.53 17.76
C SER A 208 14.36 -5.65 18.62
N ALA A 209 15.35 -4.75 18.43
CA ALA A 209 16.56 -4.69 19.22
C ALA A 209 16.43 -3.80 20.47
N ALA A 210 15.40 -2.95 20.56
CA ALA A 210 15.18 -2.05 21.67
C ALA A 210 14.61 -2.77 22.90
N ASP A 211 15.06 -2.41 24.10
CA ASP A 211 14.45 -2.88 25.36
C ASP A 211 13.12 -2.13 25.59
N LEU A 212 12.04 -2.71 25.09
CA LEU A 212 10.70 -2.12 25.16
C LEU A 212 10.18 -1.95 26.59
N LYS A 213 10.77 -2.67 27.58
CA LYS A 213 10.39 -2.57 29.00
C LYS A 213 10.76 -1.24 29.62
N GLN A 214 11.73 -0.53 29.04
CA GLN A 214 12.19 0.76 29.56
C GLN A 214 11.41 1.95 28.98
N LEU A 215 10.55 1.74 27.99
CA LEU A 215 9.80 2.80 27.35
C LEU A 215 8.57 3.20 28.17
N SER A 216 8.35 4.49 28.33
CA SER A 216 7.10 5.01 28.90
C SER A 216 5.92 4.71 27.96
N THR A 217 4.71 4.66 28.50
CA THR A 217 3.47 4.45 27.72
C THR A 217 3.32 5.46 26.57
N ILE A 218 3.74 6.72 26.79
CA ILE A 218 3.70 7.78 25.78
C ILE A 218 4.67 7.48 24.63
N GLN A 219 5.91 7.09 24.95
CA GLN A 219 6.92 6.71 23.94
C GLN A 219 6.45 5.51 23.13
N MET A 220 5.92 4.49 23.79
CA MET A 220 5.38 3.31 23.12
C MET A 220 4.24 3.67 22.18
N SER A 221 3.27 4.47 22.64
CA SER A 221 2.15 4.92 21.80
C SER A 221 2.61 5.76 20.60
N ALA A 222 3.59 6.62 20.77
CA ALA A 222 4.20 7.40 19.69
C ALA A 222 4.89 6.49 18.67
N ILE A 223 5.70 5.56 19.11
CA ILE A 223 6.42 4.61 18.24
C ILE A 223 5.45 3.75 17.45
N LEU A 224 4.36 3.26 18.05
CA LEU A 224 3.36 2.46 17.38
C LEU A 224 2.52 3.27 16.37
N SER A 225 2.23 4.54 16.66
CA SER A 225 1.38 5.37 15.80
C SER A 225 2.12 6.01 14.62
N LEU A 226 3.42 6.31 14.76
CA LEU A 226 4.23 6.94 13.73
C LEU A 226 4.22 6.22 12.37
N PRO A 227 4.36 4.87 12.31
CA PRO A 227 4.32 4.12 11.05
C PRO A 227 3.00 4.25 10.29
N LEU A 228 1.91 4.60 10.96
CA LEU A 228 0.61 4.84 10.33
C LEU A 228 0.40 6.31 9.99
N LEU A 229 0.68 7.20 10.93
CA LEU A 229 0.37 8.63 10.79
C LEU A 229 1.27 9.30 9.74
N LEU A 230 2.57 8.99 9.74
CA LEU A 230 3.52 9.59 8.79
C LEU A 230 3.16 9.30 7.33
N PRO A 231 2.99 8.04 6.88
CA PRO A 231 2.65 7.77 5.49
C PRO A 231 1.23 8.23 5.14
N LEU A 232 0.29 8.23 6.10
CA LEU A 232 -1.05 8.75 5.87
C LEU A 232 -1.01 10.27 5.59
N LEU A 233 -0.31 11.03 6.43
CA LEU A 233 -0.19 12.48 6.27
C LEU A 233 0.61 12.84 5.02
N ALA A 234 1.72 12.15 4.78
CA ALA A 234 2.54 12.35 3.58
C ALA A 234 1.75 12.00 2.31
N GLY A 235 1.01 10.89 2.31
CA GLY A 235 0.14 10.50 1.20
C GLY A 235 -0.97 11.51 0.94
N TYR A 236 -1.60 12.02 1.99
CA TYR A 236 -2.61 13.08 1.86
C TYR A 236 -2.01 14.38 1.30
N GLY A 237 -0.83 14.78 1.79
CA GLY A 237 -0.10 15.93 1.25
C GLY A 237 0.26 15.75 -0.22
N ALA A 238 0.76 14.58 -0.61
CA ALA A 238 1.08 14.23 -1.98
C ALA A 238 -0.16 14.28 -2.90
N GLN A 239 -1.29 13.74 -2.44
CA GLN A 239 -2.56 13.82 -3.16
C GLN A 239 -2.99 15.27 -3.39
N ARG A 240 -2.99 16.10 -2.35
CA ARG A 240 -3.38 17.51 -2.43
C ARG A 240 -2.48 18.32 -3.35
N PHE A 241 -1.18 18.03 -3.33
CA PHE A 241 -0.23 18.66 -4.23
C PHE A 241 -0.52 18.28 -5.69
N ALA A 242 -0.70 16.99 -5.97
CA ALA A 242 -1.03 16.50 -7.30
C ALA A 242 -2.36 17.09 -7.83
N GLU A 243 -3.40 17.21 -6.98
CA GLU A 243 -4.66 17.87 -7.33
C GLU A 243 -4.47 19.32 -7.81
N LYS A 244 -3.56 20.07 -7.15
CA LYS A 244 -3.26 21.47 -7.54
C LYS A 244 -2.42 21.56 -8.81
N LYS A 245 -1.43 20.69 -8.96
CA LYS A 245 -0.46 20.76 -10.06
C LYS A 245 -1.06 20.30 -11.38
N LEU A 246 -1.94 19.30 -11.35
CA LEU A 246 -2.63 18.76 -12.52
C LEU A 246 -3.91 19.58 -12.87
N SER A 247 -4.13 20.68 -12.19
CA SER A 247 -5.18 21.65 -12.51
C SER A 247 -4.77 22.56 -13.64
#